data_b770c613b81b40ec753500c5f243f912
#
_entry.id   b770c613b81b40ec753500c5f243f912
#
_cell.length_a   1.000
_cell.length_b   1.000
_cell.length_c   1.000
_cell.angle_alpha   90.00
_cell.angle_beta   90.00
_cell.angle_gamma   90.00
#
_symmetry.space_group_name_H-M   'P 1'
#
loop_
_entity.id
_entity.type
_entity.pdbx_description
1 polymer ?
#
loop_
_entity_poly.entity_id
_entity_poly.type
_entity_poly.pdbx_seq_one_letter_code
_entity_poly.pdbx_strand_id
1 'polypeptide(L)'
;LKDKPPKTAEKIIRALKNEVMLHEISGGYYLGVDPMCQPDQRMILAVWVLLQFIDRVDPMAHYPATYPSQIFFLKEDIGYEIVVLYDGEQHLTRLLQPQEDLRYILVLPHINMAQELVLPSAPHLFATVDYNGQETPDVRFFTESEGDTYAAV
;
A
#
# COMPACT_ATOMS: atom_id res chain seq x y z
N LEU A 1 0.64 15.28 3.52
CA LEU A 1 -0.43 16.30 3.43
C LEU A 1 -1.19 16.49 4.76
N LYS A 2 -0.92 15.65 5.77
CA LYS A 2 -1.61 15.65 7.06
C LYS A 2 -1.53 16.98 7.80
N ASP A 3 -0.48 17.78 7.55
CA ASP A 3 -0.23 19.07 8.22
C ASP A 3 -0.43 20.31 7.31
N LYS A 4 -0.92 20.11 6.08
CA LYS A 4 -1.17 21.24 5.17
C LYS A 4 -2.64 21.65 5.24
N PRO A 5 -2.92 23.00 5.20
CA PRO A 5 -4.30 23.47 5.22
C PRO A 5 -5.11 22.85 4.07
N PRO A 6 -6.41 22.54 4.27
CA PRO A 6 -7.29 21.93 3.25
C PRO A 6 -7.23 22.63 1.88
N LYS A 7 -7.13 23.97 1.89
CA LYS A 7 -6.97 24.80 0.68
C LYS A 7 -5.71 24.49 -0.15
N THR A 8 -4.69 23.80 0.41
CA THR A 8 -3.49 23.45 -0.34
C THR A 8 -3.75 22.27 -1.28
N ALA A 9 -4.48 21.25 -0.82
CA ALA A 9 -4.87 20.12 -1.65
C ALA A 9 -5.75 20.56 -2.83
N GLU A 10 -6.75 21.42 -2.56
CA GLU A 10 -7.61 22.00 -3.61
C GLU A 10 -6.82 22.78 -4.66
N LYS A 11 -5.82 23.57 -4.24
CA LYS A 11 -4.97 24.31 -5.17
C LYS A 11 -4.13 23.38 -6.05
N ILE A 12 -3.57 22.31 -5.47
CA ILE A 12 -2.78 21.32 -6.21
C ILE A 12 -3.68 20.59 -7.21
N ILE A 13 -4.85 20.11 -6.79
CA ILE A 13 -5.82 19.44 -7.67
C ILE A 13 -6.22 20.37 -8.83
N ARG A 14 -6.51 21.64 -8.55
CA ARG A 14 -6.87 22.62 -9.57
C ARG A 14 -5.72 22.86 -10.57
N ALA A 15 -4.47 22.95 -10.08
CA ALA A 15 -3.31 23.11 -10.95
C ALA A 15 -3.15 21.90 -11.88
N LEU A 16 -3.21 20.69 -11.33
CA LEU A 16 -3.10 19.45 -12.09
C LEU A 16 -4.24 19.26 -13.11
N LYS A 17 -5.46 19.70 -12.79
CA LYS A 17 -6.58 19.74 -13.75
C LYS A 17 -6.30 20.71 -14.90
N ASN A 18 -5.78 21.91 -14.59
CA ASN A 18 -5.47 22.91 -15.63
C ASN A 18 -4.34 22.45 -16.56
N GLU A 19 -3.42 21.66 -16.06
CA GLU A 19 -2.32 21.07 -16.87
C GLU A 19 -2.74 19.75 -17.55
N VAL A 20 -4.02 19.37 -17.46
CA VAL A 20 -4.57 18.11 -18.05
C VAL A 20 -3.90 16.86 -17.47
N MET A 21 -3.31 16.96 -16.28
CA MET A 21 -2.71 15.84 -15.56
C MET A 21 -3.69 15.08 -14.68
N LEU A 22 -4.87 15.67 -14.40
CA LEU A 22 -5.97 15.03 -13.67
C LEU A 22 -7.28 15.22 -14.42
N HIS A 23 -8.05 14.15 -14.52
CA HIS A 23 -9.41 14.13 -15.05
C HIS A 23 -10.39 13.80 -13.92
N GLU A 24 -11.42 14.64 -13.78
CA GLU A 24 -12.49 14.40 -12.81
C GLU A 24 -13.45 13.34 -13.34
N ILE A 25 -13.71 12.33 -12.54
CA ILE A 25 -14.74 11.32 -12.78
C ILE A 25 -15.88 11.49 -11.78
N SER A 26 -17.00 10.79 -11.97
CA SER A 26 -18.16 10.92 -11.10
C SER A 26 -17.82 10.64 -9.63
N GLY A 27 -18.39 11.41 -8.71
CA GLY A 27 -18.21 11.25 -7.26
C GLY A 27 -17.02 11.99 -6.66
N GLY A 28 -16.42 12.94 -7.39
CA GLY A 28 -15.30 13.75 -6.87
C GLY A 28 -13.95 13.05 -6.90
N TYR A 29 -13.83 11.93 -7.61
CA TYR A 29 -12.57 11.23 -7.84
C TYR A 29 -11.83 11.79 -9.05
N TYR A 30 -10.51 11.57 -9.08
CA TYR A 30 -9.64 12.05 -10.15
C TYR A 30 -8.79 10.91 -10.69
N LEU A 31 -8.66 10.84 -12.01
CA LEU A 31 -7.72 9.97 -12.71
C LEU A 31 -6.56 10.79 -13.28
N GLY A 32 -5.34 10.21 -13.22
CA GLY A 32 -4.18 10.81 -13.89
C GLY A 32 -4.25 10.62 -15.40
N VAL A 33 -3.49 11.37 -16.10
CA VAL A 33 -3.17 11.51 -17.54
C VAL A 33 -4.13 10.86 -18.55
N ASP A 34 -4.57 9.62 -18.34
CA ASP A 34 -5.50 8.91 -19.22
C ASP A 34 -6.88 8.73 -18.57
N PRO A 35 -7.92 9.45 -19.06
CA PRO A 35 -9.28 9.35 -18.52
C PRO A 35 -9.94 7.98 -18.73
N MET A 36 -9.38 7.14 -19.61
CA MET A 36 -9.88 5.78 -19.87
C MET A 36 -9.21 4.74 -18.98
N CYS A 37 -8.18 5.13 -18.20
CA CYS A 37 -7.48 4.24 -17.29
C CYS A 37 -8.38 3.87 -16.11
N GLN A 38 -8.51 2.57 -15.83
CA GLN A 38 -9.18 2.11 -14.63
C GLN A 38 -8.25 2.27 -13.41
N PRO A 39 -8.77 2.71 -12.25
CA PRO A 39 -7.97 2.77 -11.03
C PRO A 39 -7.39 1.40 -10.68
N ASP A 40 -6.07 1.36 -10.45
CA ASP A 40 -5.43 0.15 -9.94
C ASP A 40 -5.72 0.01 -8.45
N GLN A 41 -6.64 -0.87 -8.09
CA GLN A 41 -7.07 -1.09 -6.72
C GLN A 41 -5.93 -1.62 -5.84
N ARG A 42 -5.01 -2.42 -6.38
CA ARG A 42 -3.83 -2.89 -5.64
C ARG A 42 -2.90 -1.74 -5.28
N MET A 43 -2.64 -0.88 -6.26
CA MET A 43 -1.82 0.30 -6.04
C MET A 43 -2.47 1.24 -5.01
N ILE A 44 -3.79 1.42 -5.03
CA ILE A 44 -4.52 2.22 -4.05
C ILE A 44 -4.35 1.65 -2.63
N LEU A 45 -4.53 0.33 -2.45
CA LEU A 45 -4.34 -0.33 -1.16
C LEU A 45 -2.89 -0.22 -0.67
N ALA A 46 -1.92 -0.41 -1.57
CA ALA A 46 -0.50 -0.26 -1.25
C ALA A 46 -0.15 1.18 -0.84
N VAL A 47 -0.72 2.19 -1.50
CA VAL A 47 -0.53 3.60 -1.12
C VAL A 47 -1.11 3.88 0.26
N TRP A 48 -2.28 3.35 0.62
CA TRP A 48 -2.83 3.52 1.97
C TRP A 48 -1.91 2.96 3.06
N VAL A 49 -1.26 1.82 2.79
CA VAL A 49 -0.26 1.24 3.69
C VAL A 49 0.99 2.12 3.75
N LEU A 50 1.53 2.57 2.61
CA LEU A 50 2.67 3.50 2.56
C LEU A 50 2.43 4.77 3.37
N LEU A 51 1.20 5.33 3.30
CA LEU A 51 0.84 6.55 4.03
C LEU A 51 0.94 6.41 5.57
N GLN A 52 0.90 5.19 6.12
CA GLN A 52 1.11 4.97 7.55
C GLN A 52 2.58 5.22 7.97
N PHE A 53 3.50 5.17 7.01
CA PHE A 53 4.94 5.38 7.23
C PHE A 53 5.44 6.74 6.73
N ILE A 54 4.57 7.58 6.17
CA ILE A 54 4.96 8.80 5.42
C ILE A 54 5.80 9.78 6.23
N ASP A 55 5.64 9.83 7.55
CA ASP A 55 6.43 10.68 8.44
C ASP A 55 7.86 10.15 8.67
N ARG A 56 8.15 8.90 8.24
CA ARG A 56 9.42 8.19 8.45
C ARG A 56 10.08 7.74 7.14
N VAL A 57 9.45 8.04 6.02
CA VAL A 57 9.94 7.69 4.68
C VAL A 57 10.36 8.97 3.98
N ASP A 58 11.52 8.96 3.35
CA ASP A 58 11.90 10.04 2.45
C ASP A 58 10.87 10.11 1.31
N PRO A 59 10.20 11.25 1.11
CA PRO A 59 9.21 11.40 0.04
C PRO A 59 9.74 11.09 -1.36
N MET A 60 11.06 11.14 -1.55
CA MET A 60 11.71 10.82 -2.82
C MET A 60 12.20 9.36 -2.91
N ALA A 61 12.08 8.59 -1.83
CA ALA A 61 12.59 7.22 -1.74
C ALA A 61 11.47 6.16 -1.79
N HIS A 62 10.47 6.36 -2.66
CA HIS A 62 9.46 5.36 -2.96
C HIS A 62 9.27 5.22 -4.47
N TYR A 63 9.09 3.99 -4.93
CA TYR A 63 9.05 3.64 -6.35
C TYR A 63 8.02 2.54 -6.61
N PRO A 64 7.44 2.47 -7.83
CA PRO A 64 6.75 1.27 -8.27
C PRO A 64 7.69 0.07 -8.21
N ALA A 65 7.23 -1.02 -7.57
CA ALA A 65 8.02 -2.24 -7.45
C ALA A 65 7.80 -3.18 -8.63
N THR A 66 8.62 -4.24 -8.70
CA THR A 66 8.45 -5.32 -9.67
C THR A 66 7.43 -6.34 -9.14
N TYR A 67 6.55 -6.82 -10.02
CA TYR A 67 5.58 -7.87 -9.68
C TYR A 67 6.24 -9.04 -8.90
N PRO A 68 5.62 -9.55 -7.82
CA PRO A 68 4.24 -9.31 -7.38
C PRO A 68 4.07 -8.07 -6.47
N SER A 69 5.13 -7.36 -6.14
CA SER A 69 5.09 -6.18 -5.30
C SER A 69 4.53 -4.97 -6.05
N GLN A 70 3.85 -4.06 -5.34
CA GLN A 70 3.29 -2.84 -5.90
C GLN A 70 4.19 -1.64 -5.67
N ILE A 71 4.69 -1.47 -4.44
CA ILE A 71 5.50 -0.32 -4.04
C ILE A 71 6.74 -0.81 -3.31
N PHE A 72 7.89 -0.20 -3.63
CA PHE A 72 9.12 -0.26 -2.85
C PHE A 72 9.36 1.08 -2.17
N PHE A 73 9.80 1.09 -0.90
CA PHE A 73 10.25 2.29 -0.22
C PHE A 73 11.39 2.00 0.75
N LEU A 74 12.17 3.04 1.05
CA LEU A 74 13.24 2.98 2.05
C LEU A 74 12.80 3.63 3.35
N LYS A 75 13.10 2.98 4.46
CA LYS A 75 12.94 3.51 5.81
C LYS A 75 14.17 3.10 6.64
N GLU A 76 14.92 4.10 7.11
CA GLU A 76 16.12 3.87 7.93
C GLU A 76 17.12 2.88 7.27
N ASP A 77 17.37 3.09 5.97
CA ASP A 77 18.25 2.28 5.10
C ASP A 77 17.78 0.83 4.87
N ILE A 78 16.59 0.48 5.31
CA ILE A 78 15.97 -0.82 5.06
C ILE A 78 14.94 -0.68 3.95
N GLY A 79 14.99 -1.58 2.95
CA GLY A 79 14.01 -1.69 1.89
C GLY A 79 12.72 -2.36 2.38
N TYR A 80 11.60 -1.84 1.95
CA TYR A 80 10.28 -2.43 2.18
C TYR A 80 9.55 -2.58 0.86
N GLU A 81 8.99 -3.75 0.63
CA GLU A 81 8.08 -4.00 -0.49
C GLU A 81 6.67 -4.27 0.01
N ILE A 82 5.70 -3.58 -0.58
CA ILE A 82 4.28 -3.79 -0.31
C ILE A 82 3.72 -4.71 -1.37
N VAL A 83 3.16 -5.85 -0.93
CA VAL A 83 2.54 -6.88 -1.76
C VAL A 83 1.06 -6.97 -1.40
N VAL A 84 0.17 -6.67 -2.33
CA VAL A 84 -1.28 -6.79 -2.13
C VAL A 84 -1.75 -8.11 -2.72
N LEU A 85 -2.35 -8.94 -1.88
CA LEU A 85 -2.89 -10.26 -2.25
C LEU A 85 -4.41 -10.25 -2.15
N TYR A 86 -5.05 -10.92 -3.08
CA TYR A 86 -6.48 -11.24 -3.04
C TYR A 86 -6.69 -12.73 -2.75
N ASP A 87 -7.91 -13.12 -2.42
CA ASP A 87 -8.27 -14.52 -2.24
C ASP A 87 -7.93 -15.33 -3.49
N GLY A 88 -7.27 -16.48 -3.28
CA GLY A 88 -6.77 -17.35 -4.34
C GLY A 88 -5.35 -17.02 -4.84
N GLU A 89 -4.72 -15.97 -4.35
CA GLU A 89 -3.39 -15.52 -4.78
C GLU A 89 -2.27 -15.89 -3.79
N GLN A 90 -2.54 -16.75 -2.82
CA GLN A 90 -1.57 -17.19 -1.80
C GLN A 90 -0.26 -17.67 -2.41
N HIS A 91 -0.32 -18.27 -3.62
CA HIS A 91 0.84 -18.77 -4.33
C HIS A 91 1.86 -17.70 -4.75
N LEU A 92 1.44 -16.42 -4.84
CA LEU A 92 2.33 -15.32 -5.24
C LEU A 92 3.44 -15.07 -4.22
N THR A 93 3.25 -15.42 -2.95
CA THR A 93 4.29 -15.27 -1.93
C THR A 93 5.53 -16.11 -2.23
N ARG A 94 5.40 -17.17 -3.01
CA ARG A 94 6.53 -18.01 -3.47
C ARG A 94 7.48 -17.30 -4.44
N LEU A 95 7.02 -16.19 -5.04
CA LEU A 95 7.83 -15.37 -5.95
C LEU A 95 8.71 -14.37 -5.19
N LEU A 96 8.43 -14.14 -3.90
CA LEU A 96 9.17 -13.22 -3.07
C LEU A 96 10.55 -13.79 -2.75
N GLN A 97 11.59 -13.00 -3.02
CA GLN A 97 12.97 -13.41 -2.82
C GLN A 97 13.50 -12.89 -1.48
N PRO A 98 13.99 -13.76 -0.59
CA PRO A 98 14.61 -13.30 0.65
C PRO A 98 15.88 -12.50 0.33
N GLN A 99 15.98 -11.28 0.88
CA GLN A 99 17.15 -10.42 0.80
C GLN A 99 17.45 -9.85 2.20
N GLU A 100 18.71 -9.65 2.51
CA GLU A 100 19.17 -9.29 3.86
C GLU A 100 18.56 -7.96 4.33
N ASP A 101 18.49 -6.96 3.43
CA ASP A 101 18.03 -5.61 3.73
C ASP A 101 16.62 -5.34 3.17
N LEU A 102 15.85 -6.38 2.88
CA LEU A 102 14.50 -6.27 2.35
C LEU A 102 13.49 -6.91 3.31
N ARG A 103 12.38 -6.21 3.52
CA ARG A 103 11.23 -6.65 4.31
C ARG A 103 9.96 -6.55 3.49
N TYR A 104 9.02 -7.43 3.76
CA TYR A 104 7.74 -7.45 3.06
C TYR A 104 6.60 -6.97 3.96
N ILE A 105 5.68 -6.18 3.37
CA ILE A 105 4.38 -5.87 3.97
C ILE A 105 3.32 -6.53 3.09
N LEU A 106 2.72 -7.60 3.61
CA LEU A 106 1.71 -8.38 2.91
C LEU A 106 0.33 -7.83 3.26
N VAL A 107 -0.31 -7.18 2.31
CA VAL A 107 -1.67 -6.64 2.47
C VAL A 107 -2.67 -7.72 2.09
N LEU A 108 -3.47 -8.13 3.06
CA LEU A 108 -4.40 -9.24 2.94
C LEU A 108 -5.86 -8.75 3.00
N PRO A 109 -6.80 -9.42 2.33
CA PRO A 109 -8.23 -9.11 2.46
C PRO A 109 -8.74 -9.36 3.89
N HIS A 110 -8.20 -10.34 4.58
CA HIS A 110 -8.45 -10.64 6.00
C HIS A 110 -7.25 -11.38 6.61
N ILE A 111 -7.02 -11.18 7.89
CA ILE A 111 -5.82 -11.72 8.57
C ILE A 111 -5.74 -13.25 8.58
N ASN A 112 -6.87 -13.95 8.58
CA ASN A 112 -6.90 -15.40 8.57
C ASN A 112 -6.20 -16.01 7.34
N MET A 113 -6.14 -15.29 6.21
CA MET A 113 -5.42 -15.72 5.02
C MET A 113 -3.93 -15.92 5.27
N ALA A 114 -3.36 -15.26 6.28
CA ALA A 114 -1.94 -15.39 6.62
C ALA A 114 -1.54 -16.84 6.93
N GLN A 115 -2.45 -17.65 7.52
CA GLN A 115 -2.22 -19.07 7.83
C GLN A 115 -2.07 -19.95 6.59
N GLU A 116 -2.52 -19.49 5.43
CA GLU A 116 -2.47 -20.21 4.16
C GLU A 116 -1.24 -19.85 3.32
N LEU A 117 -0.45 -18.88 3.76
CA LEU A 117 0.69 -18.37 2.98
C LEU A 117 1.94 -19.24 3.20
N VAL A 118 2.66 -19.46 2.12
CA VAL A 118 4.04 -19.94 2.19
C VAL A 118 4.93 -18.70 2.20
N LEU A 119 5.38 -18.33 3.39
CA LEU A 119 6.14 -17.11 3.59
C LEU A 119 7.62 -17.28 3.25
N PRO A 120 8.26 -16.26 2.66
CA PRO A 120 9.70 -16.23 2.51
C PRO A 120 10.37 -16.18 3.90
N SER A 121 11.61 -16.65 3.99
CA SER A 121 12.42 -16.52 5.22
C SER A 121 12.85 -15.09 5.55
N ALA A 122 12.37 -14.09 4.78
CA ALA A 122 12.59 -12.67 5.02
C ALA A 122 11.63 -12.13 6.09
N PRO A 123 12.05 -11.14 6.88
CA PRO A 123 11.16 -10.46 7.82
C PRO A 123 9.95 -9.87 7.09
N HIS A 124 8.76 -10.07 7.66
CA HIS A 124 7.51 -9.61 7.05
C HIS A 124 6.53 -9.09 8.10
N LEU A 125 5.59 -8.31 7.64
CA LEU A 125 4.49 -7.73 8.40
C LEU A 125 3.21 -7.95 7.59
N PHE A 126 2.11 -8.27 8.26
CA PHE A 126 0.80 -8.32 7.61
C PHE A 126 0.06 -7.00 7.81
N ALA A 127 -0.76 -6.65 6.84
CA ALA A 127 -1.66 -5.52 6.92
C ALA A 127 -3.04 -5.86 6.38
N THR A 128 -4.07 -5.23 6.92
CA THR A 128 -5.41 -5.18 6.33
C THR A 128 -5.83 -3.74 6.12
N VAL A 129 -6.61 -3.49 5.07
CA VAL A 129 -7.11 -2.16 4.71
C VAL A 129 -8.63 -2.24 4.60
N ASP A 130 -9.33 -1.61 5.54
CA ASP A 130 -10.78 -1.74 5.71
C ASP A 130 -11.46 -0.39 5.55
N TYR A 131 -12.32 -0.24 4.56
CA TYR A 131 -13.02 1.03 4.32
C TYR A 131 -14.21 1.25 5.26
N ASN A 132 -14.84 0.20 5.80
CA ASN A 132 -15.96 0.26 6.76
C ASN A 132 -17.00 1.36 6.42
N GLY A 133 -17.20 1.65 5.13
CA GLY A 133 -18.09 2.72 4.66
C GLY A 133 -17.54 4.15 4.85
N GLN A 134 -16.27 4.31 5.18
CA GLN A 134 -15.58 5.59 5.33
C GLN A 134 -14.76 5.93 4.08
N GLU A 135 -14.51 7.23 3.85
CA GLU A 135 -13.64 7.71 2.76
C GLU A 135 -12.17 7.34 3.00
N THR A 136 -11.74 7.31 4.28
CA THR A 136 -10.39 6.93 4.70
C THR A 136 -10.45 5.55 5.32
N PRO A 137 -9.73 4.55 4.80
CA PRO A 137 -9.75 3.22 5.36
C PRO A 137 -8.98 3.14 6.67
N ASP A 138 -9.37 2.18 7.50
CA ASP A 138 -8.62 1.74 8.67
C ASP A 138 -7.53 0.75 8.22
N VAL A 139 -6.27 1.07 8.51
CA VAL A 139 -5.13 0.21 8.20
C VAL A 139 -4.61 -0.38 9.49
N ARG A 140 -4.62 -1.72 9.58
CA ARG A 140 -4.14 -2.45 10.76
C ARG A 140 -2.96 -3.31 10.39
N PHE A 141 -1.97 -3.37 11.30
CA PHE A 141 -0.78 -4.20 11.13
C PHE A 141 -0.79 -5.35 12.12
N PHE A 142 -0.19 -6.47 11.70
CA PHE A 142 -0.12 -7.70 12.50
C PHE A 142 1.24 -8.34 12.32
N THR A 143 1.76 -8.94 13.41
CA THR A 143 2.94 -9.78 13.41
C THR A 143 2.57 -11.19 13.81
N GLU A 144 3.35 -12.18 13.40
CA GLU A 144 3.26 -13.52 13.98
C GLU A 144 3.61 -13.46 15.47
N SER A 145 2.75 -14.03 16.28
CA SER A 145 3.02 -14.30 17.69
C SER A 145 3.18 -15.80 17.90
N GLU A 146 3.84 -16.21 18.98
CA GLU A 146 4.01 -17.62 19.31
C GLU A 146 2.65 -18.35 19.30
N GLY A 147 2.52 -19.38 18.48
CA GLY A 147 1.35 -20.26 18.40
C GLY A 147 0.33 -19.91 17.28
N ASP A 148 0.78 -19.49 16.10
CA ASP A 148 -0.08 -19.22 14.91
C ASP A 148 -1.19 -18.17 15.14
N THR A 149 -1.00 -17.31 16.14
CA THR A 149 -1.88 -16.17 16.40
C THR A 149 -1.24 -14.88 15.87
N TYR A 150 -2.04 -13.97 15.32
CA TYR A 150 -1.57 -12.68 14.81
C TYR A 150 -1.97 -11.59 15.79
N ALA A 151 -0.96 -10.88 16.34
CA ALA A 151 -1.18 -9.76 17.24
C ALA A 151 -1.19 -8.45 16.44
N ALA A 152 -2.16 -7.57 16.72
CA ALA A 152 -2.17 -6.21 16.21
C ALA A 152 -1.02 -5.40 16.83
N VAL A 153 -0.34 -4.60 16.02
CA VAL A 153 0.83 -3.78 16.41
C VAL A 153 0.49 -2.30 16.32
#